data_4b7790fc8b8c2ff3d5e45c32e31a80e6
#
_entry.id   4b7790fc8b8c2ff3d5e45c32e31a80e6
#
_cell.length_a   1.000
_cell.length_b   1.000
_cell.length_c   1.000
_cell.angle_alpha   90.00
_cell.angle_beta   90.00
_cell.angle_gamma   90.00
#
_symmetry.space_group_name_H-M   'P 1'
#
loop_
_entity.id
_entity.type
_entity.pdbx_description
1 polymer ?
#
loop_
_entity_poly.entity_id
_entity_poly.type
_entity_poly.pdbx_seq_one_letter_code
_entity_poly.pdbx_strand_id
1 'polypeptide(L)'
;MKKKALLLGAILAVSSSAYAKEVLPAVEEVQETVIIAEVTPEPLIKSVTVGQSLEVDNTSGKKNIGEDVIFMNTAELSTENWDYTIGAGKVFSSDTHSREGGLYDRGTSRMELQAIRNFDNWFLGIKVQSNDDYDRWYLRTGYDYGMFSGWMDAQYYSQEKNNEDYGRIEIMPFNVTFGPIKVGYYLDYKDYTGKGQVMDNGVLEKSADHQLRAYAPLYNGEKLDLSLEYRLGLHNSMDYSNLKKDEGYRVYKDFNYNAMIINANYALNDSFDIYGYYRYDISKFEAKDGTITNEDNGKYYGEFQIGWAYTF
;
A
#
# COMPACT_ATOMS: atom_id res chain seq x y z
N MET A 1 2.97 -26.85 3.60
CA MET A 1 3.58 -26.69 4.93
C MET A 1 5.10 -26.55 4.93
N LYS A 2 5.90 -27.35 4.18
CA LYS A 2 7.38 -27.26 4.19
C LYS A 2 7.96 -25.94 3.62
N LYS A 3 7.29 -25.28 2.65
CA LYS A 3 7.75 -24.00 2.06
C LYS A 3 7.53 -22.79 2.97
N LYS A 4 6.50 -22.82 3.83
CA LYS A 4 6.21 -21.74 4.81
C LYS A 4 7.27 -21.65 5.91
N ALA A 5 7.86 -22.79 6.32
CA ALA A 5 8.91 -22.83 7.33
C ALA A 5 10.27 -22.28 6.84
N LEU A 6 10.54 -22.35 5.53
CA LEU A 6 11.81 -21.86 4.96
C LEU A 6 11.87 -20.34 4.90
N LEU A 7 10.74 -19.69 4.63
CA LEU A 7 10.64 -18.21 4.59
C LEU A 7 10.77 -17.61 6.00
N LEU A 8 10.14 -18.24 7.00
CA LEU A 8 10.25 -17.82 8.40
C LEU A 8 11.68 -17.99 8.94
N GLY A 9 12.37 -19.05 8.54
CA GLY A 9 13.77 -19.31 8.89
C GLY A 9 14.74 -18.27 8.31
N ALA A 10 14.51 -17.82 7.07
CA ALA A 10 15.34 -16.79 6.43
C ALA A 10 15.15 -15.41 7.10
N ILE A 11 13.95 -15.07 7.54
CA ILE A 11 13.65 -13.80 8.25
C ILE A 11 14.30 -13.79 9.63
N LEU A 12 14.30 -14.92 10.37
CA LEU A 12 14.95 -15.05 11.67
C LEU A 12 16.49 -15.03 11.57
N ALA A 13 17.06 -15.56 10.48
CA ALA A 13 18.52 -15.58 10.27
C ALA A 13 19.09 -14.17 9.99
N VAL A 14 18.33 -13.28 9.35
CA VAL A 14 18.75 -11.89 9.09
C VAL A 14 18.71 -11.04 10.37
N SER A 15 17.82 -11.36 11.31
CA SER A 15 17.73 -10.64 12.60
C SER A 15 18.79 -11.01 13.62
N SER A 16 19.43 -12.18 13.48
CA SER A 16 20.42 -12.67 14.46
C SER A 16 21.88 -12.30 14.14
N SER A 17 22.20 -11.82 12.93
CA SER A 17 23.58 -11.53 12.51
C SER A 17 24.07 -10.10 12.85
N ALA A 18 23.26 -9.26 13.52
CA ALA A 18 23.61 -7.87 13.83
C ALA A 18 24.32 -7.67 15.20
N TYR A 19 24.70 -8.73 15.92
CA TYR A 19 25.47 -8.61 17.16
C TYR A 19 26.90 -9.12 16.98
N ALA A 20 27.72 -8.43 16.19
CA ALA A 20 29.16 -8.54 16.26
C ALA A 20 29.68 -7.53 17.28
N LYS A 21 30.10 -8.02 18.45
CA LYS A 21 30.69 -7.23 19.51
C LYS A 21 32.12 -6.86 19.11
N GLU A 22 32.37 -5.60 18.78
CA GLU A 22 33.73 -5.10 18.62
C GLU A 22 34.46 -5.09 19.97
N VAL A 23 35.60 -5.78 20.04
CA VAL A 23 36.51 -5.72 21.19
C VAL A 23 37.45 -4.53 20.98
N LEU A 24 37.25 -3.49 21.75
CA LEU A 24 38.14 -2.33 21.79
C LEU A 24 39.42 -2.66 22.58
N PRO A 25 40.60 -2.19 22.12
CA PRO A 25 41.85 -2.36 22.87
C PRO A 25 41.86 -1.46 24.11
N ALA A 26 42.51 -1.96 25.18
CA ALA A 26 42.64 -1.27 26.45
C ALA A 26 43.42 0.04 26.29
N VAL A 27 42.84 1.16 26.70
CA VAL A 27 43.50 2.46 26.80
C VAL A 27 43.82 2.77 28.25
N GLU A 28 45.01 3.25 28.48
CA GLU A 28 45.56 3.65 29.78
C GLU A 28 44.71 4.74 30.47
N GLU A 29 44.58 4.58 31.79
CA GLU A 29 43.83 5.47 32.67
C GLU A 29 44.45 6.87 32.74
N VAL A 30 43.78 7.86 32.13
CA VAL A 30 43.95 9.27 32.49
C VAL A 30 42.75 9.66 33.36
N GLN A 31 42.99 9.91 34.65
CA GLN A 31 41.97 10.42 35.56
C GLN A 31 41.61 11.89 35.20
N GLU A 32 40.76 12.09 34.23
CA GLU A 32 39.98 13.30 34.11
C GLU A 32 38.68 13.16 34.90
N THR A 33 38.40 14.14 35.74
CA THR A 33 37.13 14.23 36.45
C THR A 33 36.02 14.49 35.44
N VAL A 34 35.50 13.40 34.86
CA VAL A 34 34.36 13.48 33.97
C VAL A 34 33.16 13.81 34.81
N ILE A 35 32.63 15.04 34.67
CA ILE A 35 31.28 15.36 35.09
C ILE A 35 30.37 14.49 34.22
N ILE A 36 29.94 13.33 34.73
CA ILE A 36 28.92 12.49 34.09
C ILE A 36 27.63 13.31 34.19
N ALA A 37 27.33 14.05 33.11
CA ALA A 37 25.95 14.50 32.91
C ALA A 37 25.10 13.23 32.96
N GLU A 38 24.16 13.17 33.88
CA GLU A 38 23.18 12.10 33.98
C GLU A 38 22.43 12.07 32.66
N VAL A 39 22.87 11.20 31.76
CA VAL A 39 22.15 10.94 30.50
C VAL A 39 20.89 10.18 30.90
N THR A 40 19.80 10.91 31.03
CA THR A 40 18.48 10.29 31.15
C THR A 40 18.32 9.39 29.92
N PRO A 41 18.15 8.09 30.10
CA PRO A 41 17.98 7.20 28.96
C PRO A 41 16.75 7.66 28.16
N GLU A 42 16.91 7.85 26.87
CA GLU A 42 15.80 8.15 26.00
C GLU A 42 14.71 7.08 26.14
N PRO A 43 13.44 7.45 26.17
CA PRO A 43 12.37 6.48 26.30
C PRO A 43 12.42 5.50 25.12
N LEU A 44 12.33 4.22 25.42
CA LEU A 44 12.32 3.14 24.42
C LEU A 44 11.18 3.33 23.41
N ILE A 45 10.04 3.85 23.85
CA ILE A 45 8.86 4.15 23.04
C ILE A 45 8.81 5.66 22.82
N LYS A 46 8.83 6.09 21.56
CA LYS A 46 8.73 7.49 21.17
C LYS A 46 7.28 7.97 21.08
N SER A 47 6.39 7.13 20.53
CA SER A 47 4.96 7.44 20.43
C SER A 47 4.12 6.19 20.32
N VAL A 48 2.87 6.33 20.73
CA VAL A 48 1.79 5.37 20.47
C VAL A 48 0.68 6.11 19.78
N THR A 49 0.26 5.67 18.60
CA THR A 49 -0.84 6.25 17.85
C THR A 49 -1.96 5.23 17.70
N VAL A 50 -3.19 5.63 17.97
CA VAL A 50 -4.37 4.82 17.70
C VAL A 50 -5.28 5.56 16.74
N GLY A 51 -5.99 4.83 15.87
CA GLY A 51 -6.83 5.45 14.87
C GLY A 51 -7.92 4.54 14.32
N GLN A 52 -8.82 5.17 13.59
CA GLN A 52 -9.86 4.47 12.82
C GLN A 52 -9.98 5.10 11.45
N SER A 53 -10.28 4.29 10.44
CA SER A 53 -10.59 4.76 9.10
C SER A 53 -11.77 4.04 8.50
N LEU A 54 -12.49 4.76 7.65
CA LEU A 54 -13.54 4.27 6.78
C LEU A 54 -13.15 4.60 5.35
N GLU A 55 -13.04 3.57 4.50
CA GLU A 55 -12.78 3.70 3.07
C GLU A 55 -13.98 3.18 2.30
N VAL A 56 -14.37 3.86 1.25
CA VAL A 56 -15.58 3.56 0.47
C VAL A 56 -15.30 3.73 -1.00
N ASP A 57 -15.53 2.67 -1.77
CA ASP A 57 -15.49 2.72 -3.22
C ASP A 57 -16.78 3.35 -3.77
N ASN A 58 -16.64 4.22 -4.75
CA ASN A 58 -17.73 4.88 -5.45
C ASN A 58 -17.51 4.81 -6.96
N THR A 59 -18.24 3.92 -7.63
CA THR A 59 -18.10 3.72 -9.08
C THR A 59 -19.31 4.29 -9.83
N SER A 60 -19.06 5.06 -10.89
CA SER A 60 -20.13 5.61 -11.71
C SER A 60 -20.88 4.53 -12.51
N GLY A 61 -22.13 4.82 -12.85
CA GLY A 61 -23.00 3.96 -13.66
C GLY A 61 -23.63 2.80 -12.88
N LYS A 62 -23.26 2.61 -11.64
CA LYS A 62 -23.94 1.71 -10.71
C LYS A 62 -24.74 2.52 -9.69
N LYS A 63 -25.89 2.00 -9.27
CA LYS A 63 -26.75 2.71 -8.31
C LYS A 63 -26.23 2.65 -6.87
N ASN A 64 -25.12 1.95 -6.65
CA ASN A 64 -24.59 1.69 -5.33
C ASN A 64 -23.37 2.57 -5.07
N ILE A 65 -23.45 3.36 -4.03
CA ILE A 65 -22.30 3.94 -3.35
C ILE A 65 -21.78 2.85 -2.40
N GLY A 66 -20.47 2.55 -2.46
CA GLY A 66 -19.88 1.56 -1.58
C GLY A 66 -19.98 0.14 -2.12
N GLU A 67 -19.34 -0.14 -3.25
CA GLU A 67 -19.13 -1.51 -3.70
C GLU A 67 -18.32 -2.29 -2.66
N ASP A 68 -17.25 -1.67 -2.14
CA ASP A 68 -16.54 -2.11 -0.97
C ASP A 68 -16.49 -0.99 0.09
N VAL A 69 -16.75 -1.35 1.33
CA VAL A 69 -16.61 -0.49 2.49
C VAL A 69 -15.67 -1.15 3.47
N ILE A 70 -14.54 -0.49 3.75
CA ILE A 70 -13.49 -1.00 4.62
C ILE A 70 -13.46 -0.15 5.89
N PHE A 71 -13.70 -0.76 7.02
CA PHE A 71 -13.56 -0.14 8.33
C PHE A 71 -12.37 -0.75 9.06
N MET A 72 -11.40 0.07 9.42
CA MET A 72 -10.16 -0.37 10.09
C MET A 72 -9.95 0.39 11.40
N ASN A 73 -9.49 -0.35 12.41
CA ASN A 73 -8.90 0.18 13.63
C ASN A 73 -7.40 -0.09 13.56
N THR A 74 -6.58 0.87 13.91
CA THR A 74 -5.12 0.77 13.88
C THR A 74 -4.51 1.18 15.20
N ALA A 75 -3.40 0.55 15.55
CA ALA A 75 -2.50 0.98 16.60
C ALA A 75 -1.07 0.92 16.08
N GLU A 76 -0.33 2.00 16.26
CA GLU A 76 1.09 2.11 15.90
C GLU A 76 1.93 2.35 17.13
N LEU A 77 3.07 1.71 17.18
CA LEU A 77 4.11 1.90 18.19
C LEU A 77 5.39 2.29 17.48
N SER A 78 5.91 3.49 17.76
CA SER A 78 7.19 3.96 17.23
C SER A 78 8.26 3.98 18.32
N THR A 79 9.42 3.45 17.95
CA THR A 79 10.66 3.49 18.73
C THR A 79 11.72 4.30 17.98
N GLU A 80 12.96 4.27 18.43
CA GLU A 80 14.04 4.97 17.73
C GLU A 80 14.23 4.52 16.28
N ASN A 81 14.16 3.20 16.06
CA ASN A 81 14.49 2.60 14.76
C ASN A 81 13.40 1.66 14.22
N TRP A 82 12.31 1.49 14.93
CA TRP A 82 11.25 0.56 14.53
C TRP A 82 9.87 1.19 14.64
N ASP A 83 9.05 0.91 13.62
CA ASP A 83 7.61 1.19 13.64
C ASP A 83 6.86 -0.14 13.52
N TYR A 84 5.94 -0.35 14.44
CA TYR A 84 5.05 -1.50 14.48
C TYR A 84 3.62 -1.05 14.30
N THR A 85 2.89 -1.68 13.38
CA THR A 85 1.47 -1.40 13.16
C THR A 85 0.66 -2.67 13.33
N ILE A 86 -0.44 -2.56 14.05
CA ILE A 86 -1.47 -3.59 14.15
C ILE A 86 -2.78 -2.96 13.64
N GLY A 87 -3.41 -3.63 12.67
CA GLY A 87 -4.72 -3.25 12.14
C GLY A 87 -5.73 -4.38 12.30
N ALA A 88 -6.95 -4.04 12.64
CA ALA A 88 -8.08 -4.98 12.66
C ALA A 88 -9.36 -4.28 12.20
N GLY A 89 -10.12 -4.95 11.33
CA GLY A 89 -11.30 -4.33 10.77
C GLY A 89 -12.25 -5.29 10.06
N LYS A 90 -13.14 -4.69 9.30
CA LYS A 90 -14.15 -5.38 8.49
C LYS A 90 -14.15 -4.82 7.08
N VAL A 91 -14.26 -5.72 6.11
CA VAL A 91 -14.51 -5.39 4.71
C VAL A 91 -15.93 -5.84 4.38
N PHE A 92 -16.76 -4.91 3.95
CA PHE A 92 -18.14 -5.16 3.53
C PHE A 92 -18.19 -4.96 2.01
N SER A 93 -18.56 -6.00 1.28
CA SER A 93 -18.81 -5.93 -0.16
C SER A 93 -20.30 -5.93 -0.44
N SER A 94 -20.76 -4.98 -1.23
CA SER A 94 -22.12 -4.99 -1.73
C SER A 94 -22.15 -5.71 -3.08
N ASP A 95 -22.36 -7.02 -3.10
CA ASP A 95 -22.66 -7.71 -4.34
C ASP A 95 -24.04 -7.26 -4.83
N THR A 96 -24.05 -6.55 -5.96
CA THR A 96 -25.28 -5.99 -6.54
C THR A 96 -26.23 -7.06 -7.08
N HIS A 97 -25.83 -8.32 -7.13
CA HIS A 97 -26.60 -9.42 -7.70
C HIS A 97 -27.35 -10.27 -6.65
N SER A 98 -27.01 -10.20 -5.37
CA SER A 98 -27.61 -11.00 -4.30
C SER A 98 -28.44 -10.18 -3.32
N ARG A 99 -29.43 -9.42 -3.81
CA ARG A 99 -30.24 -8.47 -3.02
C ARG A 99 -31.35 -9.05 -2.16
N GLU A 100 -31.27 -10.25 -1.72
CA GLU A 100 -32.30 -10.77 -0.82
C GLU A 100 -32.13 -10.42 0.66
N GLY A 101 -31.04 -9.79 1.07
CA GLY A 101 -30.69 -9.70 2.50
C GLY A 101 -30.27 -8.38 3.10
N GLY A 102 -30.21 -7.26 2.40
CA GLY A 102 -29.82 -5.99 3.02
C GLY A 102 -28.62 -5.30 2.40
N LEU A 103 -28.25 -4.12 2.93
CA LEU A 103 -27.27 -3.21 2.34
C LEU A 103 -25.83 -3.77 2.32
N TYR A 104 -25.52 -4.70 3.19
CA TYR A 104 -24.19 -5.30 3.30
C TYR A 104 -24.33 -6.76 3.74
N ASP A 105 -23.77 -7.66 2.97
CA ASP A 105 -23.62 -9.04 3.40
C ASP A 105 -22.59 -9.10 4.56
N ARG A 106 -22.47 -10.25 5.21
CA ARG A 106 -21.59 -10.43 6.36
C ARG A 106 -20.15 -10.09 5.98
N GLY A 107 -19.68 -8.91 6.40
CA GLY A 107 -18.33 -8.46 6.10
C GLY A 107 -17.25 -9.46 6.55
N THR A 108 -16.22 -9.62 5.74
CA THR A 108 -15.04 -10.41 6.09
C THR A 108 -14.17 -9.68 7.11
N SER A 109 -13.55 -10.42 8.02
CA SER A 109 -12.61 -9.84 8.97
C SER A 109 -11.27 -9.60 8.28
N ARG A 110 -10.63 -8.46 8.56
CA ARG A 110 -9.30 -8.13 8.06
C ARG A 110 -8.36 -7.83 9.22
N MET A 111 -7.18 -8.44 9.19
CA MET A 111 -6.09 -8.17 10.12
C MET A 111 -4.84 -7.75 9.37
N GLU A 112 -4.08 -6.84 9.96
CA GLU A 112 -2.80 -6.40 9.44
C GLU A 112 -1.77 -6.33 10.56
N LEU A 113 -0.57 -6.81 10.29
CA LEU A 113 0.60 -6.71 11.16
C LEU A 113 1.74 -6.19 10.32
N GLN A 114 2.43 -5.16 10.78
CA GLN A 114 3.58 -4.59 10.11
C GLN A 114 4.70 -4.32 11.09
N ALA A 115 5.93 -4.53 10.66
CA ALA A 115 7.12 -4.08 11.34
C ALA A 115 8.08 -3.48 10.31
N ILE A 116 8.50 -2.24 10.53
CA ILE A 116 9.45 -1.51 9.68
C ILE A 116 10.65 -1.12 10.54
N ARG A 117 11.84 -1.44 10.08
CA ARG A 117 13.08 -0.93 10.62
C ARG A 117 13.54 0.25 9.77
N ASN A 118 13.72 1.38 10.41
CA ASN A 118 14.23 2.60 9.82
C ASN A 118 15.74 2.68 9.99
N PHE A 119 16.42 3.13 8.96
CA PHE A 119 17.82 3.49 8.92
C PHE A 119 17.90 4.95 8.46
N ASP A 120 19.07 5.56 8.48
CA ASP A 120 19.20 7.01 8.19
C ASP A 120 18.48 7.47 6.92
N ASN A 121 18.67 6.75 5.81
CA ASN A 121 18.13 7.13 4.50
C ASN A 121 17.36 6.01 3.79
N TRP A 122 17.07 4.91 4.48
CA TRP A 122 16.31 3.79 3.91
C TRP A 122 15.57 3.02 5.00
N PHE A 123 14.61 2.22 4.59
CA PHE A 123 13.88 1.32 5.49
C PHE A 123 13.76 -0.08 4.90
N LEU A 124 13.56 -1.05 5.79
CA LEU A 124 13.20 -2.43 5.46
C LEU A 124 12.08 -2.87 6.38
N GLY A 125 11.05 -3.50 5.83
CA GLY A 125 9.91 -3.94 6.62
C GLY A 125 9.23 -5.16 6.05
N ILE A 126 8.40 -5.74 6.90
CA ILE A 126 7.49 -6.82 6.55
C ILE A 126 6.06 -6.41 6.94
N LYS A 127 5.09 -6.83 6.15
CA LYS A 127 3.67 -6.71 6.48
C LYS A 127 2.97 -8.01 6.16
N VAL A 128 2.04 -8.39 7.00
CA VAL A 128 1.10 -9.49 6.74
C VAL A 128 -0.30 -8.92 6.81
N GLN A 129 -1.09 -9.21 5.82
CA GLN A 129 -2.51 -8.90 5.78
C GLN A 129 -3.27 -10.20 5.59
N SER A 130 -4.24 -10.45 6.43
CA SER A 130 -5.07 -11.66 6.39
C SER A 130 -6.53 -11.28 6.43
N ASN A 131 -7.35 -11.99 5.66
CA ASN A 131 -8.80 -11.99 5.80
C ASN A 131 -9.34 -13.42 5.63
N ASP A 132 -10.66 -13.57 5.63
CA ASP A 132 -11.31 -14.88 5.57
C ASP A 132 -11.03 -15.66 4.25
N ASP A 133 -10.57 -14.96 3.19
CA ASP A 133 -10.40 -15.54 1.85
C ASP A 133 -8.94 -15.62 1.40
N TYR A 134 -8.04 -14.82 1.97
CA TYR A 134 -6.64 -14.78 1.56
C TYR A 134 -5.67 -14.33 2.65
N ASP A 135 -4.41 -14.71 2.47
CA ASP A 135 -3.25 -14.15 3.16
C ASP A 135 -2.36 -13.41 2.16
N ARG A 136 -1.90 -12.23 2.54
CA ARG A 136 -0.96 -11.43 1.75
C ARG A 136 0.27 -11.09 2.59
N TRP A 137 1.43 -11.42 2.06
CA TRP A 137 2.73 -11.21 2.67
C TRP A 137 3.48 -10.15 1.90
N TYR A 138 4.10 -9.20 2.60
CA TYR A 138 4.84 -8.11 1.98
C TYR A 138 6.27 -8.07 2.50
N LEU A 139 7.21 -7.85 1.60
CA LEU A 139 8.53 -7.32 1.89
C LEU A 139 8.58 -5.89 1.37
N ARG A 140 8.84 -4.94 2.25
CA ARG A 140 8.76 -3.51 2.00
C ARG A 140 10.13 -2.88 2.14
N THR A 141 10.53 -2.02 1.23
CA THR A 141 11.76 -1.25 1.33
C THR A 141 11.62 0.08 0.62
N GLY A 142 12.42 1.04 1.02
CA GLY A 142 12.48 2.34 0.34
C GLY A 142 13.67 3.13 0.82
N TYR A 143 13.93 4.23 0.13
CA TYR A 143 15.03 5.13 0.42
C TYR A 143 14.63 6.58 0.15
N ASP A 144 15.29 7.51 0.85
CA ASP A 144 15.18 8.95 0.64
C ASP A 144 16.55 9.62 0.79
N TYR A 145 17.05 10.16 -0.31
CA TYR A 145 18.29 10.93 -0.39
C TYR A 145 18.00 12.39 -0.83
N GLY A 146 16.92 12.95 -0.33
CA GLY A 146 16.49 14.33 -0.58
C GLY A 146 15.88 14.50 -1.98
N MET A 147 16.67 14.85 -3.00
CA MET A 147 16.16 14.99 -4.36
C MET A 147 15.67 13.65 -4.93
N PHE A 148 16.24 12.54 -4.51
CA PHE A 148 15.94 11.20 -5.01
C PHE A 148 15.33 10.33 -3.91
N SER A 149 14.19 9.74 -4.19
CA SER A 149 13.55 8.76 -3.30
C SER A 149 12.97 7.62 -4.11
N GLY A 150 12.69 6.50 -3.44
CA GLY A 150 12.06 5.35 -4.09
C GLY A 150 11.56 4.35 -3.06
N TRP A 151 10.69 3.44 -3.51
CA TRP A 151 10.19 2.36 -2.66
C TRP A 151 9.79 1.14 -3.50
N MET A 152 9.69 -0.01 -2.84
CA MET A 152 9.24 -1.26 -3.41
C MET A 152 8.47 -2.06 -2.35
N ASP A 153 7.35 -2.63 -2.77
CA ASP A 153 6.60 -3.67 -2.06
C ASP A 153 6.59 -4.94 -2.91
N ALA A 154 7.34 -5.96 -2.49
CA ALA A 154 7.24 -7.29 -3.06
C ALA A 154 6.22 -8.09 -2.24
N GLN A 155 5.22 -8.66 -2.90
CA GLN A 155 4.06 -9.29 -2.27
C GLN A 155 3.89 -10.72 -2.75
N TYR A 156 3.42 -11.57 -1.86
CA TYR A 156 2.86 -12.86 -2.20
C TYR A 156 1.43 -12.96 -1.66
N TYR A 157 0.51 -13.22 -2.56
CA TYR A 157 -0.91 -13.37 -2.27
C TYR A 157 -1.28 -14.84 -2.38
N SER A 158 -1.87 -15.40 -1.32
CA SER A 158 -2.29 -16.79 -1.24
C SER A 158 -3.78 -16.86 -0.96
N GLN A 159 -4.52 -17.50 -1.85
CA GLN A 159 -5.95 -17.79 -1.68
C GLN A 159 -6.20 -19.22 -1.27
N GLU A 160 -7.11 -19.43 -0.32
CA GLU A 160 -7.42 -20.77 0.16
C GLU A 160 -8.27 -21.58 -0.84
N LYS A 161 -9.21 -20.94 -1.53
CA LYS A 161 -10.27 -21.63 -2.26
C LYS A 161 -10.00 -21.83 -3.75
N ASN A 162 -9.43 -20.86 -4.43
CA ASN A 162 -9.38 -20.84 -5.89
C ASN A 162 -8.01 -21.21 -6.46
N ASN A 163 -6.96 -21.26 -5.62
CA ASN A 163 -5.59 -21.47 -6.03
C ASN A 163 -5.12 -20.43 -7.09
N GLU A 164 -5.59 -19.20 -6.94
CA GLU A 164 -5.23 -18.04 -7.75
C GLU A 164 -4.09 -17.25 -7.10
N ASP A 165 -3.12 -17.95 -6.55
CA ASP A 165 -1.95 -17.36 -5.90
C ASP A 165 -1.14 -16.55 -6.90
N TYR A 166 -0.62 -15.40 -6.48
CA TYR A 166 0.26 -14.59 -7.32
C TYR A 166 1.37 -13.89 -6.52
N GLY A 167 2.49 -13.67 -7.19
CA GLY A 167 3.48 -12.70 -6.80
C GLY A 167 3.12 -11.32 -7.36
N ARG A 168 3.35 -10.25 -6.60
CA ARG A 168 3.18 -8.87 -7.05
C ARG A 168 4.38 -8.03 -6.65
N ILE A 169 4.81 -7.17 -7.53
CA ILE A 169 5.82 -6.16 -7.25
C ILE A 169 5.19 -4.80 -7.58
N GLU A 170 5.04 -3.96 -6.55
CA GLU A 170 4.77 -2.55 -6.71
C GLU A 170 6.05 -1.79 -6.45
N ILE A 171 6.50 -0.98 -7.39
CA ILE A 171 7.76 -0.27 -7.27
C ILE A 171 7.68 1.14 -7.86
N MET A 172 8.20 2.10 -7.11
CA MET A 172 8.64 3.40 -7.63
C MET A 172 10.15 3.46 -7.46
N PRO A 173 10.93 2.98 -8.45
CA PRO A 173 12.36 2.79 -8.28
C PRO A 173 13.11 4.10 -8.05
N PHE A 174 12.59 5.20 -8.56
CA PHE A 174 13.07 6.54 -8.23
C PHE A 174 11.98 7.58 -8.47
N ASN A 175 11.95 8.54 -7.56
CA ASN A 175 11.25 9.82 -7.69
C ASN A 175 12.28 10.92 -7.73
N VAL A 176 11.98 11.98 -8.46
CA VAL A 176 12.79 13.20 -8.47
C VAL A 176 11.96 14.34 -7.92
N THR A 177 12.50 15.04 -6.93
CA THR A 177 11.85 16.18 -6.29
C THR A 177 12.43 17.50 -6.84
N PHE A 178 11.57 18.32 -7.41
CA PHE A 178 11.88 19.65 -7.95
C PHE A 178 11.06 20.71 -7.19
N GLY A 179 11.69 21.39 -6.25
CA GLY A 179 10.99 22.30 -5.36
C GLY A 179 9.88 21.57 -4.59
N PRO A 180 8.62 22.00 -4.69
CA PRO A 180 7.52 21.33 -3.99
C PRO A 180 6.95 20.12 -4.75
N ILE A 181 7.37 19.85 -5.98
CA ILE A 181 6.79 18.82 -6.83
C ILE A 181 7.71 17.59 -6.84
N LYS A 182 7.13 16.42 -6.63
CA LYS A 182 7.78 15.13 -6.78
C LYS A 182 7.17 14.40 -7.97
N VAL A 183 8.01 13.84 -8.84
CA VAL A 183 7.58 13.04 -10.00
C VAL A 183 8.34 11.73 -10.00
N GLY A 184 7.66 10.64 -10.28
CA GLY A 184 8.27 9.31 -10.33
C GLY A 184 7.56 8.37 -11.30
N TYR A 185 8.30 7.35 -11.71
CA TYR A 185 7.78 6.22 -12.47
C TYR A 185 7.32 5.13 -11.51
N TYR A 186 6.15 4.57 -11.77
CA TYR A 186 5.56 3.49 -10.98
C TYR A 186 5.27 2.28 -11.89
N LEU A 187 5.54 1.09 -11.36
CA LEU A 187 5.21 -0.20 -11.96
C LEU A 187 4.47 -1.06 -10.93
N ASP A 188 3.33 -1.61 -11.34
CA ASP A 188 2.62 -2.70 -10.66
C ASP A 188 2.65 -3.92 -11.57
N TYR A 189 3.38 -4.95 -11.16
CA TYR A 189 3.51 -6.20 -11.90
C TYR A 189 2.95 -7.37 -11.08
N LYS A 190 2.11 -8.19 -11.70
CA LYS A 190 1.57 -9.42 -11.11
C LYS A 190 1.90 -10.63 -11.97
N ASP A 191 2.26 -11.72 -11.32
CA ASP A 191 2.52 -13.02 -11.93
C ASP A 191 1.78 -14.11 -11.13
N TYR A 192 0.80 -14.74 -11.75
CA TYR A 192 -0.01 -15.78 -11.12
C TYR A 192 0.76 -17.10 -11.14
N THR A 193 1.12 -17.59 -9.96
CA THR A 193 1.98 -18.78 -9.77
C THR A 193 1.19 -20.09 -9.71
N GLY A 194 -0.15 -20.00 -9.66
CA GLY A 194 -1.05 -21.15 -9.60
C GLY A 194 -1.72 -21.45 -10.95
N LYS A 195 -3.04 -21.49 -10.93
CA LYS A 195 -3.86 -21.74 -12.14
C LYS A 195 -4.11 -20.48 -12.97
N GLY A 196 -3.58 -19.33 -12.54
CA GLY A 196 -3.96 -18.03 -13.07
C GLY A 196 -5.31 -17.56 -12.51
N GLN A 197 -5.67 -16.32 -12.74
CA GLN A 197 -6.98 -15.80 -12.35
C GLN A 197 -8.01 -16.16 -13.41
N VAL A 198 -9.01 -16.95 -13.02
CA VAL A 198 -10.08 -17.35 -13.94
C VAL A 198 -10.99 -16.15 -14.17
N MET A 199 -11.04 -15.69 -15.42
CA MET A 199 -11.91 -14.63 -15.91
C MET A 199 -12.93 -15.25 -16.88
N ASP A 200 -14.04 -14.55 -17.14
CA ASP A 200 -15.10 -15.06 -18.03
C ASP A 200 -14.60 -15.52 -19.39
N ASN A 201 -13.55 -14.93 -19.89
CA ASN A 201 -13.05 -15.11 -21.25
C ASN A 201 -11.68 -15.79 -21.38
N GLY A 202 -11.03 -16.11 -20.27
CA GLY A 202 -9.72 -16.75 -20.27
C GLY A 202 -9.12 -16.80 -18.87
N VAL A 203 -7.85 -17.17 -18.82
CA VAL A 203 -7.09 -17.20 -17.57
C VAL A 203 -6.00 -16.14 -17.62
N LEU A 204 -6.07 -15.14 -16.75
CA LEU A 204 -5.03 -14.13 -16.61
C LEU A 204 -3.81 -14.75 -15.92
N GLU A 205 -2.67 -14.73 -16.59
CA GLU A 205 -1.41 -15.24 -16.07
C GLU A 205 -0.49 -14.14 -15.55
N LYS A 206 -0.46 -12.98 -16.24
CA LYS A 206 0.39 -11.85 -15.87
C LYS A 206 -0.31 -10.54 -16.17
N SER A 207 0.04 -9.51 -15.40
CA SER A 207 -0.32 -8.13 -15.72
C SER A 207 0.79 -7.16 -15.34
N ALA A 208 0.92 -6.08 -16.11
CA ALA A 208 1.82 -4.98 -15.80
C ALA A 208 1.11 -3.65 -16.04
N ASP A 209 1.22 -2.75 -15.08
CA ASP A 209 0.69 -1.39 -15.14
C ASP A 209 1.82 -0.39 -14.92
N HIS A 210 2.07 0.44 -15.92
CA HIS A 210 3.13 1.42 -15.96
C HIS A 210 2.52 2.82 -15.84
N GLN A 211 2.93 3.59 -14.84
CA GLN A 211 2.39 4.93 -14.59
C GLN A 211 3.51 5.95 -14.38
N LEU A 212 3.21 7.20 -14.76
CA LEU A 212 3.90 8.37 -14.23
C LEU A 212 3.05 8.95 -13.11
N ARG A 213 3.67 9.20 -11.95
CA ARG A 213 2.98 9.80 -10.80
C ARG A 213 3.64 11.12 -10.43
N ALA A 214 2.82 12.11 -10.16
CA ALA A 214 3.26 13.43 -9.71
C ALA A 214 2.55 13.79 -8.40
N TYR A 215 3.30 14.38 -7.47
CA TYR A 215 2.82 14.80 -6.16
C TYR A 215 3.11 16.28 -5.97
N ALA A 216 2.15 17.04 -5.50
CA ALA A 216 2.31 18.45 -5.22
C ALA A 216 1.50 18.87 -3.99
N PRO A 217 2.01 19.75 -3.11
CA PRO A 217 1.19 20.39 -2.10
C PRO A 217 0.23 21.37 -2.79
N LEU A 218 -1.03 21.37 -2.36
CA LEU A 218 -2.03 22.35 -2.78
C LEU A 218 -2.17 23.47 -1.75
N TYR A 219 -2.10 23.12 -0.49
CA TYR A 219 -2.16 24.04 0.63
C TYR A 219 -1.38 23.45 1.81
N ASN A 220 -0.63 24.28 2.52
CA ASN A 220 0.11 23.91 3.72
C ASN A 220 -0.09 25.04 4.74
N GLY A 221 -1.01 24.83 5.70
CA GLY A 221 -1.36 25.77 6.73
C GLY A 221 -1.04 25.26 8.12
N GLU A 222 -1.36 26.03 9.15
CA GLU A 222 -1.08 25.65 10.54
C GLU A 222 -1.82 24.37 10.98
N LYS A 223 -3.02 24.13 10.43
CA LYS A 223 -3.89 23.02 10.83
C LYS A 223 -4.34 22.14 9.67
N LEU A 224 -4.31 22.65 8.46
CA LEU A 224 -4.80 21.95 7.27
C LEU A 224 -3.70 21.82 6.26
N ASP A 225 -3.42 20.59 5.87
CA ASP A 225 -2.56 20.25 4.74
C ASP A 225 -3.39 19.60 3.65
N LEU A 226 -3.26 20.09 2.42
CA LEU A 226 -3.85 19.50 1.23
C LEU A 226 -2.75 19.16 0.24
N SER A 227 -2.81 17.98 -0.34
CA SER A 227 -1.90 17.56 -1.41
C SER A 227 -2.65 16.87 -2.55
N LEU A 228 -2.05 16.96 -3.72
CA LEU A 228 -2.51 16.30 -4.94
C LEU A 228 -1.53 15.21 -5.34
N GLU A 229 -2.04 14.03 -5.61
CA GLU A 229 -1.36 13.00 -6.40
C GLU A 229 -2.07 12.90 -7.76
N TYR A 230 -1.30 12.98 -8.84
CA TYR A 230 -1.77 12.73 -10.19
C TYR A 230 -1.09 11.49 -10.76
N ARG A 231 -1.87 10.60 -11.37
CA ARG A 231 -1.39 9.39 -12.02
C ARG A 231 -1.76 9.43 -13.50
N LEU A 232 -0.77 9.22 -14.35
CA LEU A 232 -0.95 9.03 -15.78
C LEU A 232 -0.53 7.60 -16.13
N GLY A 233 -1.45 6.79 -16.63
CA GLY A 233 -1.13 5.46 -17.14
C GLY A 233 -0.37 5.58 -18.45
N LEU A 234 0.83 5.04 -18.48
CA LEU A 234 1.70 5.03 -19.65
C LEU A 234 1.37 3.83 -20.55
N HIS A 235 1.25 2.66 -19.93
CA HIS A 235 0.97 1.41 -20.62
C HIS A 235 0.39 0.39 -19.63
N ASN A 236 -0.53 -0.44 -20.12
CA ASN A 236 -1.08 -1.56 -19.36
C ASN A 236 -1.07 -2.81 -20.25
N SER A 237 -0.58 -3.91 -19.71
CA SER A 237 -0.56 -5.19 -20.41
C SER A 237 -1.13 -6.31 -19.56
N MET A 238 -1.79 -7.25 -20.21
CA MET A 238 -2.36 -8.45 -19.60
C MET A 238 -2.10 -9.66 -20.50
N ASP A 239 -1.48 -10.69 -19.94
CA ASP A 239 -1.24 -11.96 -20.63
C ASP A 239 -2.29 -12.97 -20.19
N TYR A 240 -3.03 -13.49 -21.17
CA TYR A 240 -4.05 -14.52 -20.95
C TYR A 240 -3.68 -15.81 -21.65
N SER A 241 -3.81 -16.95 -20.96
CA SER A 241 -3.90 -18.25 -21.58
C SER A 241 -5.34 -18.62 -21.86
N ASN A 242 -5.55 -19.41 -22.94
CA ASN A 242 -6.86 -19.92 -23.32
C ASN A 242 -7.95 -18.85 -23.51
N LEU A 243 -7.58 -17.69 -24.04
CA LEU A 243 -8.52 -16.63 -24.37
C LEU A 243 -9.54 -17.17 -25.41
N LYS A 244 -10.77 -17.40 -24.99
CA LYS A 244 -11.81 -18.03 -25.82
C LYS A 244 -12.32 -17.14 -26.94
N LYS A 245 -12.22 -15.83 -26.77
CA LYS A 245 -12.55 -14.78 -27.72
C LYS A 245 -11.84 -13.49 -27.30
N ASP A 246 -11.60 -12.59 -28.25
CA ASP A 246 -11.03 -11.27 -27.96
C ASP A 246 -11.95 -10.37 -27.09
N GLU A 247 -13.17 -10.80 -26.83
CA GLU A 247 -14.21 -10.06 -26.09
C GLU A 247 -13.93 -9.81 -24.60
N GLY A 248 -12.90 -10.46 -24.03
CA GLY A 248 -12.57 -10.29 -22.61
C GLY A 248 -11.24 -9.59 -22.33
N TYR A 249 -10.45 -9.40 -23.35
CA TYR A 249 -9.21 -8.67 -23.20
C TYR A 249 -9.52 -7.18 -23.04
N ARG A 250 -9.10 -6.61 -21.92
CA ARG A 250 -9.42 -5.24 -21.60
C ARG A 250 -8.27 -4.60 -20.85
N VAL A 251 -7.55 -3.73 -21.52
CA VAL A 251 -6.50 -2.89 -20.95
C VAL A 251 -6.89 -1.44 -21.14
N TYR A 252 -6.40 -0.53 -20.31
CA TYR A 252 -6.56 0.86 -20.67
C TYR A 252 -5.61 1.20 -21.82
N LYS A 253 -6.09 2.02 -22.73
CA LYS A 253 -5.30 2.52 -23.84
C LYS A 253 -4.17 3.40 -23.31
N ASP A 254 -2.99 3.29 -23.94
CA ASP A 254 -1.80 4.08 -23.59
C ASP A 254 -2.13 5.56 -23.43
N PHE A 255 -1.65 6.16 -22.33
CA PHE A 255 -1.89 7.54 -21.93
C PHE A 255 -3.36 7.93 -21.69
N ASN A 256 -4.27 6.96 -21.57
CA ASN A 256 -5.70 7.21 -21.35
C ASN A 256 -6.22 6.73 -19.98
N TYR A 257 -5.35 6.40 -19.06
CA TYR A 257 -5.68 6.30 -17.64
C TYR A 257 -5.21 7.57 -16.95
N ASN A 258 -6.12 8.21 -16.23
CA ASN A 258 -5.86 9.42 -15.44
C ASN A 258 -6.51 9.26 -14.09
N ALA A 259 -5.75 9.45 -13.03
CA ALA A 259 -6.27 9.51 -11.67
C ALA A 259 -5.82 10.78 -10.96
N MET A 260 -6.73 11.37 -10.20
CA MET A 260 -6.47 12.51 -9.32
C MET A 260 -6.86 12.11 -7.91
N ILE A 261 -5.93 12.27 -6.97
CA ILE A 261 -6.16 11.98 -5.56
C ILE A 261 -5.86 13.25 -4.78
N ILE A 262 -6.86 13.77 -4.09
CA ILE A 262 -6.69 14.88 -3.16
C ILE A 262 -6.64 14.30 -1.76
N ASN A 263 -5.53 14.52 -1.07
CA ASN A 263 -5.36 14.14 0.32
C ASN A 263 -5.52 15.37 1.22
N ALA A 264 -6.13 15.17 2.36
CA ALA A 264 -6.33 16.18 3.39
C ALA A 264 -5.91 15.64 4.75
N ASN A 265 -5.18 16.45 5.52
CA ASN A 265 -4.92 16.22 6.93
C ASN A 265 -5.27 17.48 7.71
N TYR A 266 -6.07 17.33 8.77
CA TYR A 266 -6.48 18.42 9.63
C TYR A 266 -6.06 18.12 11.08
N ALA A 267 -5.05 18.86 11.58
CA ALA A 267 -4.62 18.80 12.97
C ALA A 267 -5.61 19.55 13.88
N LEU A 268 -6.43 18.82 14.60
CA LEU A 268 -7.35 19.42 15.58
C LEU A 268 -6.56 20.03 16.74
N ASN A 269 -5.53 19.31 17.20
CA ASN A 269 -4.51 19.72 18.16
C ASN A 269 -3.23 18.89 17.94
N ASP A 270 -2.22 19.06 18.80
CA ASP A 270 -0.90 18.40 18.68
C ASP A 270 -0.96 16.87 18.75
N SER A 271 -2.04 16.29 19.25
CA SER A 271 -2.22 14.84 19.42
C SER A 271 -3.31 14.25 18.54
N PHE A 272 -4.19 15.04 17.94
CA PHE A 272 -5.37 14.52 17.25
C PHE A 272 -5.48 15.06 15.83
N ASP A 273 -5.44 14.15 14.87
CA ASP A 273 -5.59 14.42 13.45
C ASP A 273 -6.86 13.79 12.88
N ILE A 274 -7.48 14.50 11.94
CA ILE A 274 -8.51 13.97 11.04
C ILE A 274 -7.92 13.99 9.66
N TYR A 275 -7.94 12.85 8.98
CA TYR A 275 -7.36 12.72 7.65
C TYR A 275 -8.32 12.05 6.68
N GLY A 276 -8.02 12.19 5.39
CA GLY A 276 -8.76 11.50 4.36
C GLY A 276 -8.25 11.81 2.97
N TYR A 277 -8.82 11.11 2.01
CA TYR A 277 -8.57 11.40 0.60
C TYR A 277 -9.83 11.18 -0.23
N TYR A 278 -9.83 11.78 -1.42
CA TYR A 278 -10.75 11.47 -2.49
C TYR A 278 -9.97 11.19 -3.76
N ARG A 279 -10.22 10.03 -4.36
CA ARG A 279 -9.65 9.58 -5.61
C ARG A 279 -10.72 9.59 -6.70
N TYR A 280 -10.32 10.05 -7.88
CA TYR A 280 -11.15 10.11 -9.08
C TYR A 280 -10.36 9.62 -10.28
N ASP A 281 -10.78 8.50 -10.88
CA ASP A 281 -10.11 7.88 -12.02
C ASP A 281 -11.00 7.91 -13.26
N ILE A 282 -10.40 8.24 -14.40
CA ILE A 282 -11.02 8.10 -15.72
C ILE A 282 -10.10 7.30 -16.61
N SER A 283 -10.65 6.27 -17.26
CA SER A 283 -9.92 5.41 -18.19
C SER A 283 -10.67 5.21 -19.48
N LYS A 284 -9.91 5.05 -20.57
CA LYS A 284 -10.44 4.51 -21.82
C LYS A 284 -9.82 3.14 -22.02
N PHE A 285 -10.66 2.15 -22.20
CA PHE A 285 -10.24 0.77 -22.39
C PHE A 285 -10.24 0.40 -23.87
N GLU A 286 -9.34 -0.48 -24.25
CA GLU A 286 -9.27 -1.06 -25.60
C GLU A 286 -9.25 -2.59 -25.55
N ALA A 287 -9.80 -3.21 -26.58
CA ALA A 287 -9.72 -4.64 -26.82
C ALA A 287 -8.37 -4.99 -27.47
N LYS A 288 -8.09 -6.30 -27.62
CA LYS A 288 -6.83 -6.80 -28.16
C LYS A 288 -6.52 -6.33 -29.58
N ASP A 289 -7.55 -6.05 -30.37
CA ASP A 289 -7.42 -5.50 -31.73
C ASP A 289 -7.21 -3.98 -31.78
N GLY A 290 -7.15 -3.32 -30.62
CA GLY A 290 -7.00 -1.88 -30.47
C GLY A 290 -8.32 -1.09 -30.63
N THR A 291 -9.46 -1.76 -30.78
CA THR A 291 -10.76 -1.06 -30.82
C THR A 291 -11.12 -0.55 -29.42
N ILE A 292 -11.57 0.70 -29.33
CA ILE A 292 -12.01 1.28 -28.08
C ILE A 292 -13.36 0.67 -27.70
N THR A 293 -13.42 0.02 -26.54
CA THR A 293 -14.67 -0.55 -26.05
C THR A 293 -15.58 0.55 -25.51
N ASN A 294 -16.79 0.68 -26.04
CA ASN A 294 -17.72 1.75 -25.67
C ASN A 294 -18.42 1.56 -24.32
N GLU A 295 -18.37 0.36 -23.74
CA GLU A 295 -19.13 0.03 -22.54
C GLU A 295 -18.67 0.79 -21.29
N ASP A 296 -17.42 1.24 -21.28
CA ASP A 296 -16.83 1.93 -20.13
C ASP A 296 -16.31 3.33 -20.41
N ASN A 297 -16.47 3.80 -21.64
CA ASN A 297 -16.13 5.17 -22.00
C ASN A 297 -17.04 6.14 -21.24
N GLY A 298 -16.44 7.00 -20.42
CA GLY A 298 -17.15 7.97 -19.60
C GLY A 298 -17.58 7.48 -18.22
N LYS A 299 -17.29 6.23 -17.86
CA LYS A 299 -17.40 5.76 -16.48
C LYS A 299 -16.15 6.19 -15.72
N TYR A 300 -16.32 6.58 -14.48
CA TYR A 300 -15.23 6.85 -13.55
C TYR A 300 -15.25 5.84 -12.40
N TYR A 301 -14.08 5.61 -11.82
CA TYR A 301 -13.94 5.03 -10.50
C TYR A 301 -13.67 6.14 -9.50
N GLY A 302 -14.31 6.08 -8.34
CA GLY A 302 -14.08 6.96 -7.22
C GLY A 302 -13.85 6.15 -5.96
N GLU A 303 -13.07 6.70 -5.06
CA GLU A 303 -12.79 6.12 -3.75
C GLU A 303 -12.59 7.26 -2.77
N PHE A 304 -13.14 7.16 -1.58
CA PHE A 304 -12.83 8.11 -0.52
C PHE A 304 -12.50 7.40 0.78
N GLN A 305 -11.64 8.00 1.54
CA GLN A 305 -11.34 7.59 2.90
C GLN A 305 -11.49 8.78 3.84
N ILE A 306 -11.99 8.51 5.03
CA ILE A 306 -11.92 9.41 6.18
C ILE A 306 -11.45 8.63 7.40
N GLY A 307 -10.60 9.23 8.20
CA GLY A 307 -10.10 8.63 9.42
C GLY A 307 -9.70 9.66 10.46
N TRP A 308 -9.36 9.17 11.62
CA TRP A 308 -8.75 9.95 12.69
C TRP A 308 -7.61 9.18 13.33
N ALA A 309 -6.66 9.90 13.89
CA ALA A 309 -5.54 9.37 14.64
C ALA A 309 -5.34 10.18 15.93
N TYR A 310 -5.00 9.50 17.01
CA TYR A 310 -4.61 10.10 18.28
C TYR A 310 -3.25 9.57 18.72
N THR A 311 -2.31 10.49 18.96
CA THR A 311 -0.94 10.17 19.37
C THR A 311 -0.71 10.59 20.83
N PHE A 312 -0.18 9.65 21.60
CA PHE A 312 0.17 9.81 23.02
C PHE A 312 1.63 10.23 23.19
#